data_da1689ece58689d3c47c37296ebbba9e
#
_entry.id   da1689ece58689d3c47c37296ebbba9e
#
_cell.length_a   1.000
_cell.length_b   1.000
_cell.length_c   1.000
_cell.angle_alpha   90.00
_cell.angle_beta   90.00
_cell.angle_gamma   90.00
#
_symmetry.space_group_name_H-M   'P 1'
#
loop_
_entity.id
_entity.type
_entity.pdbx_description
1 polymer ?
#
loop_
_entity_poly.entity_id
_entity_poly.type
_entity_poly.pdbx_seq_one_letter_code
_entity_poly.pdbx_strand_id
1 'polypeptide(L)'
;MNWYGRLRSKLKRSTLIWVVPLVGAAIMVAVITVNWGTTKYKGAEAVPSCRRIRLGMTRDEVLKIMPEPVGRISYKKNRREKEKLVFPSRADAATPPQLVIDGKTGRVEEVVCDENYRLTQKQS
;
A
#
# COMPACT_ATOMS: atom_id res chain seq x y z
N MET A 1 -37.63 -6.72 -52.53
CA MET A 1 -37.86 -5.44 -51.86
C MET A 1 -37.23 -5.50 -50.47
N ASN A 2 -36.08 -4.85 -50.31
CA ASN A 2 -35.28 -4.94 -49.12
C ASN A 2 -35.59 -3.86 -48.09
N TRP A 3 -36.84 -3.77 -47.66
CA TRP A 3 -37.23 -2.82 -46.62
C TRP A 3 -36.70 -3.20 -45.25
N TYR A 4 -36.60 -4.47 -44.96
CA TYR A 4 -36.01 -5.02 -43.73
C TYR A 4 -34.50 -4.81 -43.61
N GLY A 5 -33.77 -4.76 -44.70
CA GLY A 5 -32.33 -4.52 -44.70
C GLY A 5 -31.94 -3.08 -44.33
N ARG A 6 -32.76 -2.11 -44.67
CA ARG A 6 -32.54 -0.68 -44.32
C ARG A 6 -32.85 -0.35 -42.88
N LEU A 7 -33.81 -1.03 -42.27
CA LEU A 7 -34.11 -0.87 -40.84
C LEU A 7 -33.02 -1.48 -39.93
N ARG A 8 -32.46 -2.61 -40.36
CA ARG A 8 -31.36 -3.25 -39.61
C ARG A 8 -30.07 -2.41 -39.55
N SER A 9 -29.76 -1.71 -40.64
CA SER A 9 -28.56 -0.86 -40.69
C SER A 9 -28.72 0.44 -39.86
N LYS A 10 -29.94 0.97 -39.79
CA LYS A 10 -30.21 2.17 -38.96
C LYS A 10 -30.26 1.86 -37.48
N LEU A 11 -30.84 0.73 -37.06
CA LEU A 11 -30.84 0.28 -35.66
C LEU A 11 -29.44 -0.04 -35.14
N LYS A 12 -28.61 -0.66 -35.98
CA LYS A 12 -27.22 -1.02 -35.59
C LYS A 12 -26.30 0.17 -35.38
N ARG A 13 -26.50 1.27 -36.10
CA ARG A 13 -25.74 2.51 -35.90
C ARG A 13 -26.19 3.31 -34.64
N SER A 14 -27.48 3.38 -34.39
CA SER A 14 -27.98 4.10 -33.22
C SER A 14 -27.69 3.38 -31.90
N THR A 15 -27.74 2.04 -31.86
CA THR A 15 -27.36 1.25 -30.67
C THR A 15 -25.86 1.31 -30.39
N LEU A 16 -25.00 1.33 -31.39
CA LEU A 16 -23.55 1.46 -31.22
C LEU A 16 -23.16 2.84 -30.63
N ILE A 17 -23.81 3.91 -31.03
CA ILE A 17 -23.53 5.28 -30.53
C ILE A 17 -23.86 5.41 -29.04
N TRP A 18 -24.84 4.70 -28.52
CA TRP A 18 -25.21 4.73 -27.09
C TRP A 18 -24.46 3.72 -26.24
N VAL A 19 -24.09 2.57 -26.78
CA VAL A 19 -23.41 1.49 -26.06
C VAL A 19 -21.95 1.84 -25.76
N VAL A 20 -21.24 2.48 -26.68
CA VAL A 20 -19.82 2.86 -26.50
C VAL A 20 -19.58 3.77 -25.30
N PRO A 21 -20.29 4.88 -25.09
CA PRO A 21 -20.08 5.73 -23.92
C PRO A 21 -20.50 5.05 -22.60
N LEU A 22 -21.53 4.19 -22.62
CA LEU A 22 -21.96 3.44 -21.43
C LEU A 22 -20.93 2.41 -20.99
N VAL A 23 -20.32 1.68 -21.90
CA VAL A 23 -19.23 0.73 -21.61
C VAL A 23 -17.99 1.48 -21.11
N GLY A 24 -17.62 2.59 -21.71
CA GLY A 24 -16.53 3.44 -21.27
C GLY A 24 -16.72 3.97 -19.86
N ALA A 25 -17.92 4.43 -19.50
CA ALA A 25 -18.26 4.90 -18.16
C ALA A 25 -18.19 3.76 -17.12
N ALA A 26 -18.68 2.57 -17.45
CA ALA A 26 -18.61 1.40 -16.57
C ALA A 26 -17.16 0.97 -16.27
N ILE A 27 -16.28 0.99 -17.26
CA ILE A 27 -14.86 0.67 -17.11
C ILE A 27 -14.17 1.72 -16.22
N MET A 28 -14.45 3.01 -16.41
CA MET A 28 -13.90 4.10 -15.58
C MET A 28 -14.32 3.95 -14.11
N VAL A 29 -15.57 3.68 -13.83
CA VAL A 29 -16.07 3.46 -12.47
C VAL A 29 -15.41 2.24 -11.84
N ALA A 30 -15.27 1.13 -12.55
CA ALA A 30 -14.58 -0.07 -12.07
C ALA A 30 -13.11 0.19 -11.71
N VAL A 31 -12.37 0.92 -12.54
CA VAL A 31 -10.97 1.29 -12.28
C VAL A 31 -10.85 2.18 -11.04
N ILE A 32 -11.71 3.15 -10.87
CA ILE A 32 -11.72 4.03 -9.69
C ILE A 32 -12.01 3.23 -8.41
N THR A 33 -13.01 2.36 -8.42
CA THR A 33 -13.37 1.55 -7.24
C THR A 33 -12.27 0.57 -6.84
N VAL A 34 -11.61 -0.07 -7.79
CA VAL A 34 -10.48 -0.98 -7.53
C VAL A 34 -9.29 -0.22 -6.93
N ASN A 35 -8.93 0.92 -7.48
CA ASN A 35 -7.83 1.74 -6.95
C ASN A 35 -8.12 2.28 -5.54
N TRP A 36 -9.34 2.67 -5.24
CA TRP A 36 -9.72 3.12 -3.90
C TRP A 36 -9.75 1.98 -2.88
N GLY A 37 -10.17 0.79 -3.29
CA GLY A 37 -10.14 -0.40 -2.45
C GLY A 37 -8.74 -0.82 -2.04
N THR A 38 -7.78 -0.82 -2.96
CA THR A 38 -6.40 -1.24 -2.70
C THR A 38 -5.63 -0.26 -1.82
N THR A 39 -5.87 1.04 -1.92
CA THR A 39 -5.21 2.04 -1.06
C THR A 39 -5.71 2.02 0.39
N LYS A 40 -6.98 1.76 0.63
CA LYS A 40 -7.53 1.60 1.99
C LYS A 40 -6.99 0.35 2.70
N TYR A 41 -6.83 -0.76 2.00
CA TYR A 41 -6.36 -2.01 2.60
C TYR A 41 -4.90 -1.96 3.03
N LYS A 42 -4.02 -1.38 2.24
CA LYS A 42 -2.58 -1.29 2.55
C LYS A 42 -2.27 -0.48 3.80
N GLY A 43 -3.01 0.58 4.08
CA GLY A 43 -2.80 1.40 5.28
C GLY A 43 -3.39 0.81 6.57
N ALA A 44 -4.46 0.00 6.47
CA ALA A 44 -5.11 -0.60 7.63
C ALA A 44 -4.35 -1.83 8.18
N GLU A 45 -3.59 -2.54 7.35
CA GLU A 45 -2.84 -3.74 7.74
C GLU A 45 -1.48 -3.45 8.38
N ALA A 46 -0.91 -2.28 8.16
CA ALA A 46 0.44 -1.95 8.65
C ALA A 46 0.52 -1.89 10.18
N VAL A 47 -0.45 -1.32 10.87
CA VAL A 47 -0.41 -1.17 12.34
C VAL A 47 -0.55 -2.51 13.06
N PRO A 48 -1.55 -3.37 12.79
CA PRO A 48 -1.64 -4.68 13.44
C PRO A 48 -0.46 -5.59 13.09
N SER A 49 0.07 -5.51 11.87
CA SER A 49 1.27 -6.26 11.47
C SER A 49 2.53 -5.76 12.19
N CYS A 50 2.65 -4.45 12.42
CA CYS A 50 3.75 -3.85 13.15
C CYS A 50 3.85 -4.38 14.59
N ARG A 51 2.75 -4.64 15.27
CA ARG A 51 2.72 -5.20 16.62
C ARG A 51 3.23 -6.63 16.72
N ARG A 52 3.35 -7.34 15.61
CA ARG A 52 3.95 -8.67 15.53
C ARG A 52 5.47 -8.62 15.45
N ILE A 53 6.05 -7.48 15.12
CA ILE A 53 7.49 -7.31 15.00
C ILE A 53 8.12 -7.31 16.39
N ARG A 54 9.20 -8.07 16.54
CA ARG A 54 9.99 -8.15 17.76
C ARG A 54 11.39 -7.62 17.52
N LEU A 55 12.01 -7.09 18.56
CA LEU A 55 13.41 -6.70 18.53
C LEU A 55 14.30 -7.92 18.23
N GLY A 56 15.30 -7.74 17.39
CA GLY A 56 16.20 -8.81 16.97
C GLY A 56 15.76 -9.62 15.76
N MET A 57 14.56 -9.37 15.22
CA MET A 57 14.14 -9.94 13.94
C MET A 57 15.02 -9.47 12.80
N THR A 58 15.24 -10.34 11.83
CA THR A 58 15.96 -9.99 10.61
C THR A 58 15.07 -9.18 9.66
N ARG A 59 15.71 -8.45 8.75
CA ARG A 59 15.00 -7.69 7.72
C ARG A 59 14.05 -8.54 6.90
N ASP A 60 14.48 -9.74 6.50
CA ASP A 60 13.65 -10.65 5.70
C ASP A 60 12.42 -11.14 6.46
N GLU A 61 12.54 -11.40 7.75
CA GLU A 61 11.42 -11.76 8.61
C GLU A 61 10.40 -10.61 8.74
N VAL A 62 10.91 -9.38 8.85
CA VAL A 62 10.06 -8.18 8.88
C VAL A 62 9.29 -8.00 7.57
N LEU A 63 9.95 -8.14 6.42
CA LEU A 63 9.33 -7.98 5.11
C LEU A 63 8.29 -9.06 4.78
N LYS A 64 8.35 -10.21 5.44
CA LYS A 64 7.30 -11.24 5.35
C LYS A 64 6.01 -10.89 6.12
N ILE A 65 6.14 -10.12 7.19
CA ILE A 65 5.03 -9.74 8.07
C ILE A 65 4.43 -8.40 7.67
N MET A 66 5.29 -7.43 7.34
CA MET A 66 4.90 -6.07 7.03
C MET A 66 4.63 -5.87 5.54
N PRO A 67 3.74 -4.94 5.16
CA PRO A 67 3.59 -4.53 3.77
C PRO A 67 4.87 -3.86 3.27
N GLU A 68 4.92 -3.56 1.97
CA GLU A 68 6.05 -2.87 1.37
C GLU A 68 6.25 -1.48 2.00
N PRO A 69 7.47 -1.12 2.43
CA PRO A 69 7.75 0.19 3.00
C PRO A 69 7.61 1.29 1.96
N VAL A 70 7.07 2.43 2.36
CA VAL A 70 6.93 3.62 1.50
C VAL A 70 8.17 4.51 1.52
N GLY A 71 9.04 4.33 2.50
CA GLY A 71 10.29 5.08 2.61
C GLY A 71 11.40 4.29 3.27
N ARG A 72 12.62 4.53 2.83
CA ARG A 72 13.86 4.00 3.42
C ARG A 72 14.82 5.16 3.62
N ILE A 73 15.35 5.28 4.81
CA ILE A 73 16.31 6.31 5.18
C ILE A 73 17.52 5.63 5.82
N SER A 74 18.67 5.77 5.20
CA SER A 74 19.94 5.30 5.77
C SER A 74 20.63 6.47 6.45
N TYR A 75 21.05 6.29 7.69
CA TYR A 75 21.75 7.31 8.47
C TYR A 75 22.78 6.69 9.40
N LYS A 76 23.69 7.52 9.89
CA LYS A 76 24.69 7.12 10.89
C LYS A 76 24.32 7.69 12.26
N LYS A 77 24.29 6.84 13.26
CA LYS A 77 24.13 7.23 14.66
C LYS A 77 25.20 6.51 15.50
N ASN A 78 25.96 7.27 16.25
CA ASN A 78 27.04 6.73 17.08
C ASN A 78 28.06 5.87 16.31
N ARG A 79 28.46 6.32 15.12
CA ARG A 79 29.38 5.63 14.19
C ARG A 79 28.86 4.31 13.60
N ARG A 80 27.58 3.99 13.82
CA ARG A 80 26.91 2.82 13.25
C ARG A 80 25.96 3.23 12.15
N GLU A 81 25.97 2.48 11.06
CA GLU A 81 24.98 2.64 10.00
C GLU A 81 23.65 2.05 10.45
N LYS A 82 22.58 2.77 10.24
CA LYS A 82 21.21 2.37 10.55
C LYS A 82 20.28 2.64 9.37
N GLU A 83 19.33 1.77 9.18
CA GLU A 83 18.29 1.91 8.17
C GLU A 83 16.93 2.07 8.87
N LYS A 84 16.23 3.14 8.53
CA LYS A 84 14.86 3.39 8.99
C LYS A 84 13.89 3.05 7.87
N LEU A 85 12.98 2.13 8.14
CA LEU A 85 11.88 1.78 7.24
C LEU A 85 10.61 2.48 7.72
N VAL A 86 9.93 3.16 6.81
CA VAL A 86 8.64 3.81 7.06
C VAL A 86 7.58 3.07 6.27
N PHE A 87 6.51 2.69 6.94
CA PHE A 87 5.40 1.94 6.36
C PHE A 87 4.18 2.82 6.14
N PRO A 88 3.29 2.45 5.21
CA PRO A 88 2.08 3.22 4.96
C PRO A 88 1.18 3.26 6.20
N SER A 89 0.62 4.42 6.50
CA SER A 89 -0.31 4.63 7.59
C SER A 89 -1.61 5.23 7.08
N ARG A 90 -2.62 5.25 7.94
CA ARG A 90 -3.84 6.01 7.68
C ARG A 90 -3.52 7.51 7.61
N ALA A 91 -4.27 8.24 6.79
CA ALA A 91 -4.10 9.70 6.65
C ALA A 91 -4.33 10.47 7.96
N ASP A 92 -5.11 9.90 8.89
CA ASP A 92 -5.40 10.44 10.23
C ASP A 92 -4.42 10.00 11.32
N ALA A 93 -3.45 9.14 11.00
CA ALA A 93 -2.45 8.68 11.95
C ALA A 93 -1.36 9.76 12.15
N ALA A 94 -1.16 10.16 13.40
CA ALA A 94 -0.15 11.15 13.75
C ALA A 94 1.29 10.64 13.51
N THR A 95 1.51 9.35 13.69
CA THR A 95 2.82 8.72 13.53
C THR A 95 2.70 7.47 12.65
N PRO A 96 3.38 7.42 11.50
CA PRO A 96 3.41 6.22 10.68
C PRO A 96 4.22 5.11 11.37
N PRO A 97 3.91 3.82 11.13
CA PRO A 97 4.73 2.71 11.59
C PRO A 97 6.16 2.82 11.07
N GLN A 98 7.14 2.71 11.94
CA GLN A 98 8.56 2.85 11.62
C GLN A 98 9.37 1.75 12.29
N LEU A 99 10.38 1.26 11.59
CA LEU A 99 11.34 0.29 12.10
C LEU A 99 12.75 0.81 11.87
N VAL A 100 13.62 0.62 12.86
CA VAL A 100 15.05 0.89 12.73
C VAL A 100 15.80 -0.43 12.75
N ILE A 101 16.57 -0.67 11.71
CA ILE A 101 17.38 -1.86 11.51
C ILE A 101 18.85 -1.46 11.58
N ASP A 102 19.65 -2.20 12.34
CA ASP A 102 21.11 -2.03 12.37
C ASP A 102 21.70 -2.46 11.01
N GLY A 103 22.45 -1.57 10.39
CA GLY A 103 23.10 -1.85 9.09
C GLY A 103 24.17 -2.93 9.15
N LYS A 104 24.78 -3.17 10.31
CA LYS A 104 25.81 -4.17 10.50
C LYS A 104 25.25 -5.57 10.75
N THR A 105 24.25 -5.69 11.63
CA THR A 105 23.65 -6.97 12.00
C THR A 105 22.43 -7.35 11.16
N GLY A 106 21.80 -6.38 10.51
CA GLY A 106 20.54 -6.56 9.76
C GLY A 106 19.34 -6.87 10.64
N ARG A 107 19.43 -6.58 11.95
CA ARG A 107 18.38 -6.89 12.93
C ARG A 107 17.66 -5.63 13.42
N VAL A 108 16.40 -5.80 13.76
CA VAL A 108 15.54 -4.72 14.25
C VAL A 108 16.00 -4.27 15.64
N GLU A 109 16.27 -2.98 15.79
CA GLU A 109 16.66 -2.33 17.05
C GLU A 109 15.52 -1.51 17.67
N GLU A 110 14.64 -0.95 16.88
CA GLU A 110 13.53 -0.11 17.33
C GLU A 110 12.28 -0.37 16.49
N VAL A 111 11.15 -0.44 17.16
CA VAL A 111 9.83 -0.60 16.55
C VAL A 111 8.93 0.51 17.09
N VAL A 112 8.34 1.29 16.21
CA VAL A 112 7.32 2.30 16.54
C VAL A 112 6.11 2.02 15.67
N CYS A 113 5.01 1.59 16.28
CA CYS A 113 3.78 1.26 15.56
C CYS A 113 2.74 2.38 15.62
N ASP A 114 2.64 3.00 16.78
CA ASP A 114 1.78 4.16 17.04
C ASP A 114 2.35 4.95 18.23
N GLU A 115 1.62 5.96 18.70
CA GLU A 115 2.06 6.79 19.83
C GLU A 115 2.21 6.01 21.14
N ASN A 116 1.47 4.91 21.29
CA ASN A 116 1.41 4.11 22.51
C ASN A 116 2.27 2.84 22.45
N TYR A 117 2.78 2.48 21.30
CA TYR A 117 3.54 1.24 21.09
C TYR A 117 4.93 1.52 20.55
N ARG A 118 5.92 1.45 21.44
CA ARG A 118 7.33 1.63 21.11
C ARG A 118 8.18 0.57 21.79
N LEU A 119 8.97 -0.14 21.02
CA LEU A 119 9.99 -1.06 21.50
C LEU A 119 11.36 -0.51 21.11
N THR A 120 12.26 -0.43 22.07
CA THR A 120 13.64 0.04 21.84
C THR A 120 14.61 -0.91 22.54
N GLN A 121 15.62 -1.34 21.82
CA GLN A 121 16.70 -2.10 22.43
C GLN A 121 17.54 -1.15 23.29
N LYS A 122 17.57 -1.38 24.60
CA LYS A 122 18.50 -0.66 25.48
C LYS A 122 19.93 -1.02 25.06
N GLN A 123 20.67 -0.03 24.64
CA GLN A 123 22.11 -0.19 24.46
C GLN A 123 22.73 -0.33 25.84
N SER A 124 23.14 -1.51 26.13
CA SER A 124 24.03 -1.75 27.28
C SER A 124 25.46 -1.39 26.93
#